data_be5f37193fb0d1fef32621a9d97e9bae
#
_entry.id   be5f37193fb0d1fef32621a9d97e9bae
#
_cell.length_a   1.000
_cell.length_b   1.000
_cell.length_c   1.000
_cell.angle_alpha   90.00
_cell.angle_beta   90.00
_cell.angle_gamma   90.00
#
_symmetry.space_group_name_H-M   'P 1'
#
loop_
_entity.id
_entity.type
_entity.pdbx_description
1 polymer ?
#
loop_
_entity_poly.entity_id
_entity_poly.type
_entity_poly.pdbx_seq_one_letter_code
_entity_poly.pdbx_strand_id
1 'polypeptide(L)'
;MLALMILGAVTGVCIVRYSPFPLLVNLAFAFIFTAVCLTLFRATLVPQISACMLPVLLGTESWVYPVAVLVMSVIVVGGQWGMEKVGLRERVTYTPVIVHWKDSLVRWLFLLVTVIAVAALAIYTRNLYFILPPLIVTYVEFANSKAGFRNRPVQVLLVLFTAAVIGVFFQIVGHKYLHLPEVVVVLPIFLCMFSLFEFLGKFFAPAGAG
;
A
#
# COMPACT_ATOMS: atom_id res chain seq x y z
N MET A 1 5.41 14.26 -3.29
CA MET A 1 4.63 13.06 -2.97
C MET A 1 3.53 12.79 -3.99
N LEU A 2 2.65 13.74 -4.29
CA LEU A 2 1.55 13.61 -5.27
C LEU A 2 2.03 13.10 -6.64
N ALA A 3 3.07 13.72 -7.19
CA ALA A 3 3.63 13.34 -8.50
C ALA A 3 4.09 11.88 -8.57
N LEU A 4 4.65 11.33 -7.48
CA LEU A 4 5.10 9.93 -7.43
C LEU A 4 3.94 8.96 -7.45
N MET A 5 2.83 9.27 -6.76
CA MET A 5 1.62 8.43 -6.79
C MET A 5 1.00 8.37 -8.19
N ILE A 6 0.89 9.54 -8.84
CA ILE A 6 0.36 9.63 -10.20
C ILE A 6 1.28 8.90 -11.18
N LEU A 7 2.59 9.11 -11.06
CA LEU A 7 3.58 8.43 -11.91
C LEU A 7 3.47 6.90 -11.78
N GLY A 8 3.30 6.39 -10.56
CA GLY A 8 3.05 4.96 -10.33
C GLY A 8 1.78 4.47 -11.02
N ALA A 9 0.66 5.18 -10.82
CA ALA A 9 -0.63 4.80 -11.41
C ALA A 9 -0.61 4.83 -12.95
N VAL A 10 -0.02 5.87 -13.54
CA VAL A 10 0.13 5.99 -15.01
C VAL A 10 1.00 4.86 -15.55
N THR A 11 2.14 4.59 -14.91
CA THR A 11 3.04 3.51 -15.35
C THR A 11 2.38 2.15 -15.26
N GLY A 12 1.62 1.90 -14.18
CA GLY A 12 0.89 0.64 -14.04
C GLY A 12 -0.12 0.41 -15.17
N VAL A 13 -0.92 1.43 -15.52
CA VAL A 13 -1.85 1.35 -16.66
C VAL A 13 -1.10 1.21 -18.00
N CYS A 14 0.01 1.91 -18.19
CA CYS A 14 0.84 1.77 -19.38
C CYS A 14 1.40 0.34 -19.53
N ILE A 15 1.85 -0.27 -18.43
CA ILE A 15 2.33 -1.66 -18.45
C ILE A 15 1.21 -2.59 -18.92
N VAL A 16 -0.01 -2.48 -18.37
CA VAL A 16 -1.14 -3.32 -18.78
C VAL A 16 -1.48 -3.15 -20.25
N ARG A 17 -1.50 -1.91 -20.73
CA ARG A 17 -1.97 -1.58 -22.07
C ARG A 17 -0.96 -1.91 -23.17
N TYR A 18 0.33 -1.74 -22.89
CA TYR A 18 1.37 -1.82 -23.93
C TYR A 18 2.33 -3.00 -23.78
N SER A 19 2.34 -3.67 -22.63
CA SER A 19 3.25 -4.80 -22.40
C SER A 19 2.65 -6.11 -22.90
N PRO A 20 3.34 -6.84 -23.79
CA PRO A 20 2.90 -8.15 -24.27
C PRO A 20 3.26 -9.30 -23.30
N PHE A 21 3.87 -9.01 -22.17
CA PHE A 21 4.40 -10.02 -21.26
C PHE A 21 3.35 -10.60 -20.30
N PRO A 22 3.59 -11.81 -19.77
CA PRO A 22 2.68 -12.42 -18.80
C PRO A 22 2.64 -11.62 -17.49
N LEU A 23 1.56 -11.81 -16.72
CA LEU A 23 1.27 -11.08 -15.48
C LEU A 23 2.46 -11.03 -14.51
N LEU A 24 3.19 -12.15 -14.32
CA LEU A 24 4.34 -12.22 -13.42
C LEU A 24 5.46 -11.24 -13.81
N VAL A 25 5.75 -11.16 -15.10
CA VAL A 25 6.79 -10.27 -15.64
C VAL A 25 6.34 -8.80 -15.52
N ASN A 26 5.08 -8.52 -15.80
CA ASN A 26 4.50 -7.18 -15.67
C ASN A 26 4.51 -6.71 -14.20
N LEU A 27 4.23 -7.59 -13.25
CA LEU A 27 4.34 -7.28 -11.82
C LEU A 27 5.79 -7.00 -11.40
N ALA A 28 6.76 -7.76 -11.93
CA ALA A 28 8.17 -7.51 -11.69
C ALA A 28 8.60 -6.13 -12.24
N PHE A 29 8.18 -5.77 -13.46
CA PHE A 29 8.46 -4.45 -14.04
C PHE A 29 7.85 -3.31 -13.21
N ALA A 30 6.59 -3.46 -12.78
CA ALA A 30 5.92 -2.49 -11.93
C ALA A 30 6.66 -2.29 -10.60
N PHE A 31 7.11 -3.38 -9.97
CA PHE A 31 7.88 -3.33 -8.73
C PHE A 31 9.25 -2.68 -8.91
N ILE A 32 10.01 -3.08 -9.95
CA ILE A 32 11.33 -2.51 -10.25
C ILE A 32 11.21 -1.01 -10.52
N PHE A 33 10.26 -0.61 -11.35
CA PHE A 33 10.02 0.81 -11.65
C PHE A 33 9.78 1.62 -10.38
N THR A 34 8.89 1.15 -9.50
CA THR A 34 8.59 1.85 -8.25
C THR A 34 9.77 1.87 -7.29
N ALA A 35 10.53 0.77 -7.19
CA ALA A 35 11.75 0.71 -6.38
C ALA A 35 12.81 1.72 -6.86
N VAL A 36 13.01 1.83 -8.17
CA VAL A 36 13.90 2.83 -8.79
C VAL A 36 13.41 4.25 -8.49
N CYS A 37 12.12 4.54 -8.69
CA CYS A 37 11.54 5.84 -8.38
C CYS A 37 11.73 6.22 -6.91
N LEU A 38 11.40 5.32 -5.97
CA LEU A 38 11.57 5.58 -4.54
C LEU A 38 13.02 5.85 -4.16
N THR A 39 13.95 5.14 -4.77
CA THR A 39 15.38 5.31 -4.53
C THR A 39 15.92 6.63 -5.11
N LEU A 40 15.56 6.97 -6.35
CA LEU A 40 15.98 8.19 -7.02
C LEU A 40 15.45 9.45 -6.33
N PHE A 41 14.18 9.44 -5.97
CA PHE A 41 13.54 10.57 -5.29
C PHE A 41 13.78 10.58 -3.78
N ARG A 42 14.54 9.60 -3.25
CA ARG A 42 14.81 9.43 -1.80
C ARG A 42 13.54 9.48 -0.96
N ALA A 43 12.46 8.92 -1.51
CA ALA A 43 11.14 8.96 -0.91
C ALA A 43 10.83 7.68 -0.13
N THR A 44 10.04 7.82 0.95
CA THR A 44 9.52 6.69 1.75
C THR A 44 8.07 6.36 1.41
N LEU A 45 7.61 6.77 0.22
CA LEU A 45 6.20 6.65 -0.17
C LEU A 45 5.88 5.23 -0.69
N VAL A 46 5.86 4.27 0.21
CA VAL A 46 5.58 2.85 -0.11
C VAL A 46 4.21 2.65 -0.81
N PRO A 47 3.13 3.41 -0.53
CA PRO A 47 1.87 3.31 -1.27
C PRO A 47 1.98 3.51 -2.78
N GLN A 48 3.05 4.14 -3.29
CA GLN A 48 3.33 4.21 -4.73
C GLN A 48 3.44 2.82 -5.38
N ILE A 49 3.98 1.83 -4.66
CA ILE A 49 4.09 0.45 -5.13
C ILE A 49 2.69 -0.11 -5.40
N SER A 50 1.76 0.10 -4.46
CA SER A 50 0.37 -0.29 -4.62
C SER A 50 -0.29 0.40 -5.82
N ALA A 51 -0.08 1.72 -5.97
CA ALA A 51 -0.65 2.48 -7.07
C ALA A 51 -0.17 1.99 -8.46
N CYS A 52 1.05 1.48 -8.56
CA CYS A 52 1.58 0.92 -9.79
C CYS A 52 1.16 -0.55 -10.02
N MET A 53 1.17 -1.38 -8.97
CA MET A 53 0.90 -2.82 -9.10
C MET A 53 -0.59 -3.15 -9.20
N LEU A 54 -1.47 -2.35 -8.61
CA LEU A 54 -2.91 -2.62 -8.59
C LEU A 54 -3.52 -2.70 -10.00
N PRO A 55 -3.30 -1.74 -10.93
CA PRO A 55 -3.83 -1.86 -12.29
C PRO A 55 -3.26 -3.08 -13.02
N VAL A 56 -1.99 -3.44 -12.78
CA VAL A 56 -1.37 -4.63 -13.38
C VAL A 56 -2.05 -5.90 -12.88
N LEU A 57 -2.33 -5.99 -11.59
CA LEU A 57 -2.99 -7.14 -10.97
C LEU A 57 -4.44 -7.31 -11.46
N LEU A 58 -5.16 -6.20 -11.58
CA LEU A 58 -6.56 -6.18 -12.01
C LEU A 58 -6.74 -6.17 -13.53
N GLY A 59 -5.66 -6.06 -14.31
CA GLY A 59 -5.72 -5.92 -15.76
C GLY A 59 -6.44 -4.64 -16.21
N THR A 60 -6.32 -3.54 -15.45
CA THR A 60 -7.05 -2.30 -15.70
C THR A 60 -6.34 -1.45 -16.73
N GLU A 61 -6.95 -1.30 -17.93
CA GLU A 61 -6.45 -0.47 -19.03
C GLU A 61 -6.99 0.97 -19.02
N SER A 62 -7.92 1.26 -18.12
CA SER A 62 -8.66 2.51 -18.09
C SER A 62 -7.85 3.66 -17.51
N TRP A 63 -7.81 4.80 -18.20
CA TRP A 63 -7.23 6.05 -17.74
C TRP A 63 -8.00 6.69 -16.57
N VAL A 64 -9.20 6.19 -16.26
CA VAL A 64 -9.96 6.61 -15.07
C VAL A 64 -9.19 6.30 -13.80
N TYR A 65 -8.40 5.20 -13.78
CA TYR A 65 -7.62 4.82 -12.60
C TYR A 65 -6.58 5.87 -12.17
N PRO A 66 -5.65 6.36 -13.03
CA PRO A 66 -4.74 7.44 -12.67
C PRO A 66 -5.45 8.73 -12.25
N VAL A 67 -6.58 9.07 -12.88
CA VAL A 67 -7.39 10.23 -12.50
C VAL A 67 -7.98 10.04 -11.11
N ALA A 68 -8.51 8.87 -10.79
CA ALA A 68 -9.02 8.55 -9.45
C ALA A 68 -7.92 8.64 -8.38
N VAL A 69 -6.72 8.10 -8.69
CA VAL A 69 -5.55 8.20 -7.79
C VAL A 69 -5.15 9.65 -7.57
N LEU A 70 -5.18 10.49 -8.61
CA LEU A 70 -4.92 11.92 -8.50
C LEU A 70 -5.94 12.60 -7.58
N VAL A 71 -7.24 12.41 -7.83
CA VAL A 71 -8.31 13.03 -7.05
C VAL A 71 -8.20 12.61 -5.57
N MET A 72 -8.06 11.32 -5.31
CA MET A 72 -7.91 10.82 -3.93
C MET A 72 -6.65 11.35 -3.25
N SER A 73 -5.54 11.43 -3.96
CA SER A 73 -4.29 11.99 -3.43
C SER A 73 -4.42 13.48 -3.10
N VAL A 74 -5.14 14.26 -3.92
CA VAL A 74 -5.42 15.68 -3.65
C VAL A 74 -6.31 15.83 -2.42
N ILE A 75 -7.35 15.00 -2.27
CA ILE A 75 -8.23 15.00 -1.10
C ILE A 75 -7.42 14.70 0.17
N VAL A 76 -6.56 13.67 0.14
CA VAL A 76 -5.74 13.29 1.30
C VAL A 76 -4.75 14.41 1.68
N VAL A 77 -4.05 14.99 0.70
CA VAL A 77 -3.11 16.09 0.95
C VAL A 77 -3.84 17.36 1.42
N GLY A 78 -4.98 17.67 0.82
CA GLY A 78 -5.82 18.79 1.23
C GLY A 78 -6.38 18.62 2.66
N GLY A 79 -6.84 17.41 3.00
CA GLY A 79 -7.26 17.06 4.35
C GLY A 79 -6.14 17.16 5.37
N GLN A 80 -4.94 16.66 5.03
CA GLN A 80 -3.75 16.79 5.87
C GLN A 80 -3.43 18.27 6.14
N TRP A 81 -3.37 19.07 5.08
CA TRP A 81 -3.10 20.52 5.21
C TRP A 81 -4.17 21.25 6.03
N GLY A 82 -5.44 20.86 5.88
CA GLY A 82 -6.54 21.36 6.71
C GLY A 82 -6.33 21.06 8.20
N MET A 83 -6.00 19.79 8.54
CA MET A 83 -5.73 19.38 9.91
C MET A 83 -4.51 20.07 10.52
N GLU A 84 -3.46 20.30 9.73
CA GLU A 84 -2.28 21.06 10.17
C GLU A 84 -2.61 22.52 10.46
N LYS A 85 -3.51 23.16 9.67
CA LYS A 85 -3.95 24.54 9.90
C LYS A 85 -4.79 24.69 11.16
N VAL A 86 -5.64 23.72 11.46
CA VAL A 86 -6.51 23.73 12.66
C VAL A 86 -5.74 23.31 13.91
N GLY A 87 -4.47 22.89 13.79
CA GLY A 87 -3.66 22.45 14.93
C GLY A 87 -3.97 21.04 15.44
N LEU A 88 -4.76 20.27 14.70
CA LEU A 88 -5.07 18.86 15.00
C LEU A 88 -3.90 17.92 14.70
N ARG A 89 -2.92 18.38 13.92
CA ARG A 89 -1.74 17.61 13.55
C ARG A 89 -0.51 18.51 13.52
N GLU A 90 0.61 18.00 14.05
CA GLU A 90 1.90 18.65 13.93
C GLU A 90 2.42 18.60 12.48
N ARG A 91 3.08 19.67 12.05
CA ARG A 91 3.72 19.71 10.74
C ARG A 91 4.90 18.74 10.70
N VAL A 92 4.82 17.77 9.81
CA VAL A 92 5.91 16.84 9.57
C VAL A 92 6.85 17.44 8.51
N THR A 93 8.08 17.73 8.90
CA THR A 93 9.12 18.15 7.97
C THR A 93 9.63 16.94 7.19
N TYR A 94 9.70 17.09 5.87
CA TYR A 94 10.26 16.05 5.01
C TYR A 94 11.77 15.91 5.25
N THR A 95 12.18 14.77 5.78
CA THR A 95 13.60 14.41 5.89
C THR A 95 13.95 13.44 4.77
N PRO A 96 14.84 13.83 3.82
CA PRO A 96 15.24 12.92 2.75
C PRO A 96 15.99 11.71 3.34
N VAL A 97 15.69 10.53 2.82
CA VAL A 97 16.36 9.30 3.24
C VAL A 97 17.81 9.31 2.74
N ILE A 98 18.75 9.01 3.63
CA ILE A 98 20.15 8.78 3.24
C ILE A 98 20.20 7.44 2.51
N VAL A 99 20.46 7.48 1.21
CA VAL A 99 20.51 6.27 0.38
C VAL A 99 21.95 5.80 0.26
N HIS A 100 22.27 4.67 0.87
CA HIS A 100 23.47 3.89 0.58
C HIS A 100 23.16 2.96 -0.60
N TRP A 101 23.62 3.29 -1.80
CA TRP A 101 23.24 2.64 -3.06
C TRP A 101 23.42 1.11 -3.03
N LYS A 102 24.55 0.62 -2.50
CA LYS A 102 24.83 -0.84 -2.43
C LYS A 102 23.81 -1.57 -1.53
N ASP A 103 23.59 -1.06 -0.33
CA ASP A 103 22.67 -1.68 0.64
C ASP A 103 21.23 -1.57 0.19
N SER A 104 20.89 -0.46 -0.44
CA SER A 104 19.57 -0.25 -1.03
C SER A 104 19.30 -1.23 -2.16
N LEU A 105 20.26 -1.44 -3.05
CA LEU A 105 20.13 -2.35 -4.19
C LEU A 105 19.95 -3.80 -3.73
N VAL A 106 20.78 -4.27 -2.80
CA VAL A 106 20.66 -5.63 -2.23
C VAL A 106 19.28 -5.83 -1.58
N ARG A 107 18.82 -4.85 -0.82
CA ARG A 107 17.51 -4.90 -0.18
C ARG A 107 16.37 -4.95 -1.19
N TRP A 108 16.38 -4.09 -2.23
CA TRP A 108 15.36 -4.09 -3.27
C TRP A 108 15.37 -5.38 -4.11
N LEU A 109 16.55 -5.96 -4.36
CA LEU A 109 16.64 -7.27 -5.02
C LEU A 109 16.02 -8.37 -4.16
N PHE A 110 16.31 -8.40 -2.87
CA PHE A 110 15.70 -9.37 -1.96
C PHE A 110 14.17 -9.23 -1.91
N LEU A 111 13.67 -7.99 -1.82
CA LEU A 111 12.23 -7.69 -1.86
C LEU A 111 11.60 -8.11 -3.19
N LEU A 112 12.27 -7.87 -4.31
CA LEU A 112 11.82 -8.30 -5.63
C LEU A 112 11.70 -9.83 -5.72
N VAL A 113 12.72 -10.56 -5.30
CA VAL A 113 12.71 -12.03 -5.34
C VAL A 113 11.56 -12.60 -4.51
N THR A 114 11.34 -12.06 -3.31
CA THR A 114 10.25 -12.53 -2.43
C THR A 114 8.87 -12.16 -2.99
N VAL A 115 8.69 -10.96 -3.54
CA VAL A 115 7.43 -10.55 -4.18
C VAL A 115 7.14 -11.43 -5.41
N ILE A 116 8.16 -11.72 -6.24
CA ILE A 116 8.00 -12.61 -7.39
C ILE A 116 7.66 -14.04 -6.95
N ALA A 117 8.30 -14.55 -5.90
CA ALA A 117 8.00 -15.90 -5.38
C ALA A 117 6.55 -16.01 -4.89
N VAL A 118 6.05 -15.01 -4.16
CA VAL A 118 4.66 -14.96 -3.71
C VAL A 118 3.71 -14.78 -4.90
N ALA A 119 4.08 -13.95 -5.88
CA ALA A 119 3.31 -13.78 -7.12
C ALA A 119 3.21 -15.07 -7.94
N ALA A 120 4.31 -15.80 -8.07
CA ALA A 120 4.33 -17.09 -8.75
C ALA A 120 3.41 -18.10 -8.04
N LEU A 121 3.45 -18.14 -6.70
CA LEU A 121 2.55 -18.98 -5.90
C LEU A 121 1.08 -18.59 -6.11
N ALA A 122 0.77 -17.29 -6.10
CA ALA A 122 -0.58 -16.76 -6.33
C ALA A 122 -1.11 -17.16 -7.72
N ILE A 123 -0.28 -17.04 -8.74
CA ILE A 123 -0.63 -17.41 -10.12
C ILE A 123 -0.80 -18.94 -10.25
N TYR A 124 0.13 -19.72 -9.67
CA TYR A 124 0.07 -21.18 -9.69
C TYR A 124 -1.18 -21.73 -8.99
N THR A 125 -1.53 -21.18 -7.84
CA THR A 125 -2.73 -21.56 -7.08
C THR A 125 -4.02 -20.94 -7.64
N ARG A 126 -3.93 -20.10 -8.67
CA ARG A 126 -5.05 -19.29 -9.22
C ARG A 126 -5.77 -18.45 -8.17
N ASN A 127 -5.06 -18.05 -7.13
CA ASN A 127 -5.61 -17.29 -6.01
C ASN A 127 -4.83 -15.98 -5.83
N LEU A 128 -5.33 -14.93 -6.47
CA LEU A 128 -4.69 -13.60 -6.47
C LEU A 128 -4.75 -12.91 -5.10
N TYR A 129 -5.48 -13.44 -4.12
CA TYR A 129 -5.52 -12.87 -2.77
C TYR A 129 -4.16 -12.89 -2.06
N PHE A 130 -3.25 -13.82 -2.44
CA PHE A 130 -1.90 -13.85 -1.89
C PHE A 130 -1.03 -12.65 -2.29
N ILE A 131 -1.38 -11.96 -3.38
CA ILE A 131 -0.57 -10.86 -3.93
C ILE A 131 -1.31 -9.51 -3.91
N LEU A 132 -2.31 -9.37 -3.06
CA LEU A 132 -3.02 -8.09 -2.95
C LEU A 132 -2.03 -6.95 -2.61
N PRO A 133 -2.10 -5.82 -3.33
CA PRO A 133 -1.18 -4.70 -3.15
C PRO A 133 -1.01 -4.21 -1.71
N PRO A 134 -2.05 -4.17 -0.85
CA PRO A 134 -1.88 -3.82 0.56
C PRO A 134 -0.93 -4.73 1.32
N LEU A 135 -0.90 -6.04 1.01
CA LEU A 135 0.03 -6.99 1.64
C LEU A 135 1.47 -6.73 1.20
N ILE A 136 1.68 -6.42 -0.08
CA ILE A 136 3.00 -6.07 -0.61
C ILE A 136 3.50 -4.77 0.02
N VAL A 137 2.64 -3.76 0.14
CA VAL A 137 2.97 -2.49 0.82
C VAL A 137 3.39 -2.75 2.26
N THR A 138 2.59 -3.51 3.01
CA THR A 138 2.91 -3.85 4.41
C THR A 138 4.23 -4.60 4.52
N TYR A 139 4.49 -5.54 3.61
CA TYR A 139 5.76 -6.27 3.56
C TYR A 139 6.96 -5.34 3.31
N VAL A 140 6.84 -4.45 2.33
CA VAL A 140 7.91 -3.48 2.01
C VAL A 140 8.09 -2.48 3.15
N GLU A 141 7.01 -2.00 3.77
CA GLU A 141 7.08 -1.14 4.95
C GLU A 141 7.76 -1.84 6.12
N PHE A 142 7.38 -3.09 6.40
CA PHE A 142 8.01 -3.89 7.46
C PHE A 142 9.51 -4.06 7.22
N ALA A 143 9.92 -4.35 5.98
CA ALA A 143 11.32 -4.52 5.61
C ALA A 143 12.13 -3.21 5.68
N ASN A 144 11.49 -2.06 5.45
CA ASN A 144 12.13 -0.73 5.44
C ASN A 144 11.94 0.04 6.76
N SER A 145 11.10 -0.44 7.67
CA SER A 145 10.76 0.29 8.90
C SER A 145 11.95 0.39 9.85
N LYS A 146 11.92 1.47 10.63
CA LYS A 146 12.82 1.63 11.78
C LYS A 146 12.58 0.52 12.82
N ALA A 147 13.54 0.28 13.69
CA ALA A 147 13.58 -0.85 14.63
C ALA A 147 12.28 -1.09 15.45
N GLY A 148 11.49 -0.06 15.74
CA GLY A 148 10.26 -0.18 16.55
C GLY A 148 9.18 -1.05 15.93
N PHE A 149 8.88 -0.87 14.67
CA PHE A 149 7.87 -1.65 13.94
C PHE A 149 8.39 -3.05 13.59
N ARG A 150 9.65 -3.13 13.17
CA ARG A 150 10.34 -4.37 12.80
C ARG A 150 10.49 -5.34 13.96
N ASN A 151 10.59 -4.85 15.20
CA ASN A 151 10.76 -5.69 16.38
C ASN A 151 9.47 -6.33 16.91
N ARG A 152 8.32 -6.07 16.24
CA ARG A 152 7.01 -6.56 16.70
C ARG A 152 6.23 -7.29 15.58
N PRO A 153 6.81 -8.35 14.98
CA PRO A 153 6.19 -9.03 13.83
C PRO A 153 4.84 -9.68 14.18
N VAL A 154 4.71 -10.22 15.38
CA VAL A 154 3.46 -10.86 15.84
C VAL A 154 2.32 -9.85 15.93
N GLN A 155 2.60 -8.62 16.40
CA GLN A 155 1.57 -7.58 16.49
C GLN A 155 1.12 -7.12 15.10
N VAL A 156 2.04 -6.97 14.14
CA VAL A 156 1.71 -6.64 12.76
C VAL A 156 0.82 -7.72 12.15
N LEU A 157 1.17 -8.99 12.35
CA LEU A 157 0.38 -10.12 11.88
C LEU A 157 -1.02 -10.15 12.50
N LEU A 158 -1.13 -9.92 13.81
CA LEU A 158 -2.42 -9.85 14.51
C LEU A 158 -3.29 -8.70 13.99
N VAL A 159 -2.71 -7.51 13.76
CA VAL A 159 -3.45 -6.38 13.21
C VAL A 159 -3.97 -6.68 11.81
N LEU A 160 -3.12 -7.23 10.94
CA LEU A 160 -3.54 -7.59 9.58
C LEU A 160 -4.62 -8.68 9.58
N PHE A 161 -4.46 -9.70 10.43
CA PHE A 161 -5.44 -10.77 10.56
C PHE A 161 -6.78 -10.24 11.08
N THR A 162 -6.76 -9.44 12.16
CA THR A 162 -7.98 -8.85 12.72
C THR A 162 -8.66 -7.92 11.72
N ALA A 163 -7.90 -7.12 10.98
CA ALA A 163 -8.42 -6.27 9.92
C ALA A 163 -9.11 -7.08 8.81
N ALA A 164 -8.49 -8.17 8.38
CA ALA A 164 -9.06 -9.06 7.37
C ALA A 164 -10.34 -9.72 7.87
N VAL A 165 -10.37 -10.21 9.12
CA VAL A 165 -11.57 -10.80 9.74
C VAL A 165 -12.72 -9.79 9.83
N ILE A 166 -12.44 -8.56 10.27
CA ILE A 166 -13.43 -7.48 10.32
C ILE A 166 -13.97 -7.19 8.93
N GLY A 167 -13.10 -7.02 7.92
CA GLY A 167 -13.51 -6.77 6.54
C GLY A 167 -14.43 -7.88 6.00
N VAL A 168 -14.03 -9.15 6.16
CA VAL A 168 -14.83 -10.30 5.71
C VAL A 168 -16.16 -10.39 6.46
N PHE A 169 -16.17 -10.17 7.77
CA PHE A 169 -17.38 -10.19 8.59
C PHE A 169 -18.40 -9.16 8.09
N PHE A 170 -18.01 -7.91 7.93
CA PHE A 170 -18.89 -6.86 7.44
C PHE A 170 -19.32 -7.07 5.98
N GLN A 171 -18.45 -7.64 5.14
CA GLN A 171 -18.81 -7.99 3.78
C GLN A 171 -19.89 -9.08 3.75
N ILE A 172 -19.74 -10.12 4.56
CA ILE A 172 -20.72 -11.20 4.62
C ILE A 172 -22.04 -10.70 5.21
N VAL A 173 -21.99 -10.03 6.36
CA VAL A 173 -23.21 -9.58 7.07
C VAL A 173 -23.88 -8.45 6.29
N GLY A 174 -23.13 -7.45 5.87
CA GLY A 174 -23.68 -6.26 5.22
C GLY A 174 -24.15 -6.52 3.80
N HIS A 175 -23.30 -7.13 2.97
CA HIS A 175 -23.63 -7.31 1.56
C HIS A 175 -24.47 -8.57 1.31
N LYS A 176 -24.09 -9.71 1.90
CA LYS A 176 -24.76 -11.00 1.61
C LYS A 176 -26.07 -11.19 2.37
N TYR A 177 -26.14 -10.79 3.65
CA TYR A 177 -27.35 -10.99 4.47
C TYR A 177 -28.29 -9.79 4.47
N LEU A 178 -27.76 -8.57 4.57
CA LEU A 178 -28.56 -7.34 4.64
C LEU A 178 -28.79 -6.70 3.27
N HIS A 179 -28.16 -7.22 2.19
CA HIS A 179 -28.24 -6.66 0.82
C HIS A 179 -27.95 -5.15 0.75
N LEU A 180 -27.10 -4.64 1.64
CA LEU A 180 -26.72 -3.24 1.67
C LEU A 180 -25.76 -2.93 0.52
N PRO A 181 -25.83 -1.72 -0.06
CA PRO A 181 -24.85 -1.29 -1.04
C PRO A 181 -23.46 -1.21 -0.42
N GLU A 182 -22.43 -1.53 -1.19
CA GLU A 182 -21.03 -1.60 -0.72
C GLU A 182 -20.57 -0.32 0.00
N VAL A 183 -21.02 0.85 -0.47
CA VAL A 183 -20.70 2.14 0.14
C VAL A 183 -21.16 2.22 1.61
N VAL A 184 -22.31 1.65 1.95
CA VAL A 184 -22.84 1.63 3.32
C VAL A 184 -22.07 0.64 4.19
N VAL A 185 -21.61 -0.48 3.62
CA VAL A 185 -20.83 -1.50 4.34
C VAL A 185 -19.42 -1.01 4.67
N VAL A 186 -18.83 -0.18 3.83
CA VAL A 186 -17.48 0.38 4.04
C VAL A 186 -17.42 1.29 5.28
N LEU A 187 -18.48 2.03 5.59
CA LEU A 187 -18.52 3.00 6.69
C LEU A 187 -18.28 2.34 8.07
N PRO A 188 -19.04 1.30 8.49
CA PRO A 188 -18.76 0.60 9.74
C PRO A 188 -17.42 -0.12 9.75
N ILE A 189 -16.94 -0.64 8.62
CA ILE A 189 -15.58 -1.20 8.52
C ILE A 189 -14.56 -0.13 8.88
N PHE A 190 -14.67 1.06 8.29
CA PHE A 190 -13.76 2.16 8.56
C PHE A 190 -13.77 2.57 10.04
N LEU A 191 -14.95 2.69 10.66
CA LEU A 191 -15.10 3.05 12.07
C LEU A 191 -14.48 1.98 12.99
N CYS A 192 -14.74 0.70 12.72
CA CYS A 192 -14.14 -0.41 13.46
C CYS A 192 -12.62 -0.45 13.32
N MET A 193 -12.10 -0.22 12.09
CA MET A 193 -10.66 -0.16 11.85
C MET A 193 -10.01 1.02 12.56
N PHE A 194 -10.63 2.19 12.51
CA PHE A 194 -10.15 3.38 13.21
C PHE A 194 -10.08 3.13 14.73
N SER A 195 -11.17 2.60 15.32
CA SER A 195 -11.21 2.24 16.74
C SER A 195 -10.16 1.19 17.12
N LEU A 196 -9.96 0.19 16.25
CA LEU A 196 -8.95 -0.83 16.44
C LEU A 196 -7.53 -0.22 16.44
N PHE A 197 -7.24 0.67 15.49
CA PHE A 197 -5.96 1.36 15.41
C PHE A 197 -5.73 2.29 16.60
N GLU A 198 -6.75 3.00 17.08
CA GLU A 198 -6.64 3.81 18.29
C GLU A 198 -6.38 2.96 19.53
N PHE A 199 -7.09 1.84 19.67
CA PHE A 199 -6.92 0.93 20.79
C PHE A 199 -5.55 0.26 20.78
N LEU A 200 -5.12 -0.27 19.63
CA LEU A 200 -3.80 -0.88 19.46
C LEU A 200 -2.70 0.17 19.33
N GLY A 201 -2.97 1.36 18.83
CA GLY A 201 -2.03 2.46 18.71
C GLY A 201 -1.49 2.94 20.05
N LYS A 202 -2.27 2.83 21.13
CA LYS A 202 -1.77 3.02 22.48
C LYS A 202 -0.68 2.01 22.87
N PHE A 203 -0.68 0.84 22.26
CA PHE A 203 0.35 -0.18 22.41
C PHE A 203 1.48 -0.05 21.38
N PHE A 204 1.24 0.68 20.26
CA PHE A 204 2.22 0.90 19.18
C PHE A 204 2.92 2.26 19.24
N ALA A 205 2.45 3.15 20.09
CA ALA A 205 2.78 4.57 20.08
C ALA A 205 4.22 5.00 20.42
N PRO A 206 5.15 4.23 20.91
CA PRO A 206 6.49 4.81 21.13
C PRO A 206 7.41 4.79 19.91
N ALA A 207 7.04 4.23 18.79
CA ALA A 207 7.94 4.14 17.63
C ALA A 207 8.06 5.42 16.78
N GLY A 208 7.23 6.41 17.03
CA GLY A 208 7.24 7.71 16.34
C GLY A 208 7.71 8.90 17.17
N ALA A 209 8.00 8.71 18.45
CA ALA A 209 8.37 9.77 19.39
C ALA A 209 9.84 9.66 19.85
N GLY A 210 10.72 9.12 19.00
CA GLY A 210 12.15 9.07 19.21
C GLY A 210 12.90 9.56 18.00
#